data_572d7b241d15c598a03ee4e0085f5881
#
_entry.id   572d7b241d15c598a03ee4e0085f5881
#
_cell.length_a   1.000
_cell.length_b   1.000
_cell.length_c   1.000
_cell.angle_alpha   90.00
_cell.angle_beta   90.00
_cell.angle_gamma   90.00
#
_symmetry.space_group_name_H-M   'P 1'
#
loop_
_entity.id
_entity.type
_entity.pdbx_description
1 polymer ?
#
loop_
_entity_poly.entity_id
_entity_poly.type
_entity_poly.pdbx_seq_one_letter_code
_entity_poly.pdbx_strand_id
1 'polypeptide(L)'
;MRYRSVKRAAAAVLAAVLLVCGSGCRENDGSGYIFKYDIAANPVTLDPQTANDSSAYEIIANLFEGLLKVDSEGDIQPAVAERYDVSEDGLVYTFKLREDVFWYDGREFEAPCTAHDFVFAFQRLFKPATKSKTAGGFFCIKNAQAINSGEIGELSELGVKAAGDYELVITLEYPNPSFPVLLTTAPAMPCNEEYYRSTDGKYGLYGDAVASNGAFYVYKWNYDPWSSDNNNIIMRANARNNENDAIYPYGLNFFIEEADSYQNFLDEQSHVYITSGAEAVRLLDMGYEYSESSNRVWGVLFNVKSDAFKSTALRQALAYSIDRDSVETNTTGYEASRSIVPSSVKLGEEDYRELAGRDSYLSHSSLLSDNAFDKALREVNKSDLSGLTLYVPDDDAIVEYISDVAQQWQAKLNFYCNIKRLSVSEYEKVLKSGNFDFIVADISGSFNSPYAYLSSFLSTGSGNYSGYGNSDFDALMERAESAATAEESAELYFQAEETVTGTGVFIPLLSQSEYAFFGEDCRGIVYNPFSKTVVFREAKKF
;
A
#
# COMPACT_ATOMS: atom_id res chain seq x y z
N MET A 1 -29.24 9.93 75.56
CA MET A 1 -29.70 9.42 74.21
C MET A 1 -29.34 10.33 73.03
N ARG A 2 -29.16 11.63 73.19
CA ARG A 2 -28.84 12.56 72.07
C ARG A 2 -27.41 12.44 71.49
N TYR A 3 -26.44 11.93 72.23
CA TYR A 3 -25.03 11.82 71.77
C TYR A 3 -24.74 10.63 70.85
N ARG A 4 -25.60 9.59 70.88
CA ARG A 4 -25.44 8.43 69.97
C ARG A 4 -26.08 8.65 68.60
N SER A 5 -27.08 9.51 68.48
CA SER A 5 -27.71 9.85 67.21
C SER A 5 -26.85 10.77 66.34
N VAL A 6 -26.11 11.72 66.95
CA VAL A 6 -25.19 12.61 66.23
C VAL A 6 -23.97 11.88 65.66
N LYS A 7 -23.42 10.89 66.40
CA LYS A 7 -22.32 10.06 65.89
C LYS A 7 -22.74 9.12 64.75
N ARG A 8 -23.98 8.65 64.74
CA ARG A 8 -24.53 7.84 63.65
C ARG A 8 -24.86 8.68 62.42
N ALA A 9 -25.34 9.91 62.59
CA ALA A 9 -25.55 10.85 61.49
C ALA A 9 -24.23 11.31 60.87
N ALA A 10 -23.20 11.60 61.67
CA ALA A 10 -21.89 11.97 61.20
C ALA A 10 -21.17 10.80 60.46
N ALA A 11 -21.32 9.55 60.95
CA ALA A 11 -20.78 8.40 60.27
C ALA A 11 -21.51 8.09 58.95
N ALA A 12 -22.82 8.30 58.86
CA ALA A 12 -23.58 8.13 57.61
C ALA A 12 -23.26 9.21 56.58
N VAL A 13 -23.03 10.46 57.01
CA VAL A 13 -22.57 11.54 56.10
C VAL A 13 -21.13 11.30 55.62
N LEU A 14 -20.24 10.80 56.51
CA LEU A 14 -18.86 10.48 56.11
C LEU A 14 -18.83 9.26 55.14
N ALA A 15 -19.70 8.25 55.35
CA ALA A 15 -19.84 7.11 54.42
C ALA A 15 -20.47 7.55 53.10
N ALA A 16 -21.42 8.48 53.07
CA ALA A 16 -21.99 9.05 51.86
C ALA A 16 -20.99 9.92 51.07
N VAL A 17 -20.14 10.70 51.78
CA VAL A 17 -19.05 11.51 51.17
C VAL A 17 -17.94 10.57 50.62
N LEU A 18 -17.62 9.47 51.29
CA LEU A 18 -16.68 8.45 50.78
C LEU A 18 -17.25 7.65 49.61
N LEU A 19 -18.57 7.48 49.51
CA LEU A 19 -19.23 6.85 48.36
C LEU A 19 -19.33 7.83 47.15
N VAL A 20 -19.38 9.13 47.37
CA VAL A 20 -19.37 10.13 46.32
C VAL A 20 -17.93 10.45 45.86
N CYS A 21 -16.93 10.29 46.73
CA CYS A 21 -15.51 10.41 46.35
C CYS A 21 -14.95 9.11 45.77
N GLY A 22 -15.69 8.00 45.85
CA GLY A 22 -15.38 6.69 45.22
C GLY A 22 -16.02 6.51 43.84
N SER A 23 -16.77 7.49 43.31
CA SER A 23 -17.05 7.63 41.90
C SER A 23 -15.76 8.12 41.24
N GLY A 24 -14.88 7.15 41.00
CA GLY A 24 -13.51 7.30 40.57
C GLY A 24 -13.33 8.36 39.50
N CYS A 25 -12.26 9.04 39.60
CA CYS A 25 -11.54 9.41 38.39
C CYS A 25 -11.48 8.15 37.52
N ARG A 26 -12.33 8.04 36.52
CA ARG A 26 -12.06 7.15 35.42
C ARG A 26 -10.73 7.71 34.88
N GLU A 27 -9.65 6.98 35.09
CA GLU A 27 -8.44 7.28 34.38
C GLU A 27 -8.87 7.42 32.92
N ASN A 28 -8.49 8.50 32.28
CA ASN A 28 -8.72 8.66 30.86
C ASN A 28 -7.90 7.55 30.18
N ASP A 29 -8.59 6.48 29.75
CA ASP A 29 -7.97 5.34 29.08
C ASP A 29 -7.73 5.61 27.59
N GLY A 30 -7.97 6.86 27.16
CA GLY A 30 -7.79 7.31 25.77
C GLY A 30 -8.85 6.80 24.79
N SER A 31 -9.86 6.07 25.29
CA SER A 31 -10.94 5.54 24.46
C SER A 31 -12.09 6.55 24.29
N GLY A 32 -12.99 6.27 23.34
CA GLY A 32 -14.20 7.08 23.13
C GLY A 32 -13.98 8.42 22.42
N TYR A 33 -12.81 8.64 21.84
CA TYR A 33 -12.46 9.85 21.08
C TYR A 33 -12.92 9.76 19.62
N ILE A 34 -13.09 10.90 18.94
CA ILE A 34 -13.33 10.97 17.49
C ILE A 34 -12.01 11.34 16.82
N PHE A 35 -11.44 10.41 16.08
CA PHE A 35 -10.24 10.69 15.30
C PHE A 35 -10.58 11.42 14.00
N LYS A 36 -9.67 12.26 13.56
CA LYS A 36 -9.79 13.11 12.38
C LYS A 36 -8.62 12.82 11.45
N TYR A 37 -8.88 12.75 10.16
CA TYR A 37 -7.86 12.50 9.16
C TYR A 37 -8.25 13.15 7.82
N ASP A 38 -7.26 13.68 7.11
CA ASP A 38 -7.46 14.33 5.81
C ASP A 38 -7.23 13.33 4.68
N ILE A 39 -8.20 13.21 3.78
CA ILE A 39 -8.07 12.40 2.55
C ILE A 39 -8.01 13.30 1.32
N ALA A 40 -7.24 12.86 0.32
CA ALA A 40 -6.87 13.69 -0.83
C ALA A 40 -8.05 14.07 -1.75
N ALA A 41 -9.08 13.22 -1.83
CA ALA A 41 -10.22 13.44 -2.72
C ALA A 41 -11.49 12.76 -2.19
N ASN A 42 -12.64 13.16 -2.72
CA ASN A 42 -13.87 12.41 -2.48
C ASN A 42 -13.79 11.03 -3.14
N PRO A 43 -13.96 9.92 -2.39
CA PRO A 43 -13.97 8.58 -2.98
C PRO A 43 -14.99 8.44 -4.10
N VAL A 44 -14.58 7.79 -5.19
CA VAL A 44 -15.51 7.51 -6.31
C VAL A 44 -16.54 6.45 -5.90
N THR A 45 -16.11 5.46 -5.12
CA THR A 45 -16.95 4.40 -4.58
C THR A 45 -16.31 3.76 -3.37
N LEU A 46 -17.12 3.29 -2.44
CA LEU A 46 -16.70 2.45 -1.29
C LEU A 46 -16.98 0.95 -1.53
N ASP A 47 -17.25 0.56 -2.78
CA ASP A 47 -17.36 -0.85 -3.17
C ASP A 47 -15.97 -1.46 -3.34
N PRO A 48 -15.53 -2.40 -2.49
CA PRO A 48 -14.17 -2.93 -2.51
C PRO A 48 -13.76 -3.59 -3.82
N GLN A 49 -14.70 -4.20 -4.56
CA GLN A 49 -14.40 -4.90 -5.81
C GLN A 49 -14.27 -3.95 -7.02
N THR A 50 -14.65 -2.67 -6.87
CA THR A 50 -14.60 -1.67 -7.95
C THR A 50 -13.79 -0.43 -7.60
N ALA A 51 -13.50 -0.19 -6.32
CA ALA A 51 -12.66 0.91 -5.85
C ALA A 51 -11.25 0.82 -6.46
N ASN A 52 -10.70 1.97 -6.83
CA ASN A 52 -9.38 2.06 -7.44
C ASN A 52 -8.69 3.42 -7.22
N ASP A 53 -9.07 4.10 -6.15
CA ASP A 53 -8.45 5.35 -5.69
C ASP A 53 -8.03 5.25 -4.22
N SER A 54 -7.00 6.01 -3.83
CA SER A 54 -6.41 5.96 -2.49
C SER A 54 -7.40 6.38 -1.40
N SER A 55 -8.20 7.42 -1.65
CA SER A 55 -9.19 7.91 -0.68
C SER A 55 -10.28 6.88 -0.39
N ALA A 56 -10.68 6.09 -1.42
CA ALA A 56 -11.59 4.95 -1.22
C ALA A 56 -10.95 3.88 -0.33
N TYR A 57 -9.67 3.54 -0.58
CA TYR A 57 -8.97 2.51 0.20
C TYR A 57 -8.82 2.90 1.67
N GLU A 58 -8.57 4.18 1.98
CA GLU A 58 -8.53 4.71 3.34
C GLU A 58 -9.84 4.45 4.10
N ILE A 59 -10.97 4.71 3.46
CA ILE A 59 -12.28 4.49 4.06
C ILE A 59 -12.60 2.99 4.16
N ILE A 60 -12.34 2.22 3.08
CA ILE A 60 -12.57 0.78 3.01
C ILE A 60 -11.81 0.04 4.12
N ALA A 61 -10.56 0.41 4.41
CA ALA A 61 -9.73 -0.19 5.45
C ALA A 61 -10.32 -0.05 6.87
N ASN A 62 -11.19 0.93 7.09
CA ASN A 62 -11.87 1.15 8.36
C ASN A 62 -13.33 0.64 8.37
N LEU A 63 -13.92 0.39 7.17
CA LEU A 63 -15.27 -0.13 7.01
C LEU A 63 -15.34 -1.65 7.02
N PHE A 64 -14.37 -2.29 6.37
CA PHE A 64 -14.42 -3.73 6.12
C PHE A 64 -13.30 -4.46 6.86
N GLU A 65 -13.57 -5.70 7.17
CA GLU A 65 -12.60 -6.66 7.68
C GLU A 65 -12.55 -7.86 6.75
N GLY A 66 -11.34 -8.15 6.22
CA GLY A 66 -11.08 -9.26 5.31
C GLY A 66 -10.87 -10.58 6.04
N LEU A 67 -10.45 -11.63 5.32
CA LEU A 67 -10.02 -12.89 5.92
C LEU A 67 -8.82 -12.67 6.83
N LEU A 68 -7.86 -11.88 6.36
CA LEU A 68 -6.60 -11.54 7.02
C LEU A 68 -6.45 -10.03 7.09
N LYS A 69 -5.61 -9.55 8.00
CA LYS A 69 -5.23 -8.13 8.17
C LYS A 69 -3.72 -8.00 8.35
N VAL A 70 -3.21 -6.79 8.24
CA VAL A 70 -1.82 -6.44 8.57
C VAL A 70 -1.82 -5.72 9.92
N ASP A 71 -0.89 -6.08 10.81
CA ASP A 71 -0.70 -5.41 12.10
C ASP A 71 0.28 -4.22 12.02
N SER A 72 0.61 -3.62 13.16
CA SER A 72 1.52 -2.46 13.24
C SER A 72 2.98 -2.79 12.86
N GLU A 73 3.36 -4.05 12.86
CA GLU A 73 4.71 -4.53 12.51
C GLU A 73 4.79 -4.94 11.03
N GLY A 74 3.63 -4.90 10.32
CA GLY A 74 3.52 -5.30 8.92
C GLY A 74 3.31 -6.80 8.74
N ASP A 75 3.04 -7.55 9.81
CA ASP A 75 2.82 -8.97 9.79
C ASP A 75 1.36 -9.32 9.51
N ILE A 76 1.15 -10.44 8.79
CA ILE A 76 -0.19 -10.92 8.44
C ILE A 76 -0.81 -11.61 9.64
N GLN A 77 -2.00 -11.16 10.03
CA GLN A 77 -2.77 -11.68 11.15
C GLN A 77 -4.15 -12.17 10.71
N PRO A 78 -4.73 -13.16 11.38
CA PRO A 78 -6.14 -13.50 11.24
C PRO A 78 -7.06 -12.30 11.51
N ALA A 79 -8.20 -12.23 10.79
CA ALA A 79 -9.22 -11.19 10.95
C ALA A 79 -10.63 -11.79 11.04
N VAL A 80 -11.41 -11.82 9.95
CA VAL A 80 -12.66 -12.61 9.91
C VAL A 80 -12.36 -14.11 9.99
N ALA A 81 -11.24 -14.56 9.42
CA ALA A 81 -10.76 -15.91 9.68
C ALA A 81 -10.20 -16.00 11.11
N GLU A 82 -10.61 -17.03 11.85
CA GLU A 82 -10.00 -17.41 13.14
C GLU A 82 -8.61 -18.04 12.91
N ARG A 83 -8.51 -18.86 11.86
CA ARG A 83 -7.28 -19.52 11.39
C ARG A 83 -7.46 -20.00 9.96
N TYR A 84 -6.36 -20.37 9.33
CA TYR A 84 -6.39 -21.06 8.05
C TYR A 84 -5.34 -22.16 7.99
N ASP A 85 -5.58 -23.14 7.13
CA ASP A 85 -4.69 -24.25 6.82
C ASP A 85 -4.39 -24.23 5.32
N VAL A 86 -3.16 -24.60 4.94
CA VAL A 86 -2.71 -24.69 3.55
C VAL A 86 -2.33 -26.12 3.24
N SER A 87 -2.78 -26.66 2.09
CA SER A 87 -2.40 -28.00 1.66
C SER A 87 -0.89 -28.09 1.36
N GLU A 88 -0.32 -29.32 1.43
CA GLU A 88 1.12 -29.55 1.22
C GLU A 88 1.63 -29.08 -0.16
N ASP A 89 0.77 -29.04 -1.17
CA ASP A 89 1.07 -28.55 -2.51
C ASP A 89 0.87 -27.04 -2.67
N GLY A 90 0.49 -26.32 -1.61
CA GLY A 90 0.27 -24.87 -1.62
C GLY A 90 -0.95 -24.41 -2.43
N LEU A 91 -1.82 -25.35 -2.87
CA LEU A 91 -2.93 -25.03 -3.77
C LEU A 91 -4.26 -24.76 -3.07
N VAL A 92 -4.49 -25.32 -1.89
CA VAL A 92 -5.79 -25.23 -1.22
C VAL A 92 -5.63 -24.54 0.13
N TYR A 93 -6.32 -23.43 0.28
CA TYR A 93 -6.42 -22.68 1.52
C TYR A 93 -7.80 -22.92 2.13
N THR A 94 -7.85 -23.40 3.38
CA THR A 94 -9.09 -23.63 4.12
C THR A 94 -9.14 -22.69 5.30
N PHE A 95 -10.09 -21.76 5.28
CA PHE A 95 -10.29 -20.75 6.32
C PHE A 95 -11.44 -21.16 7.23
N LYS A 96 -11.18 -21.20 8.54
CA LYS A 96 -12.23 -21.26 9.55
C LYS A 96 -12.60 -19.84 9.96
N LEU A 97 -13.85 -19.45 9.75
CA LEU A 97 -14.32 -18.11 10.06
C LEU A 97 -14.85 -18.01 11.48
N ARG A 98 -14.72 -16.83 12.06
CA ARG A 98 -15.36 -16.45 13.33
C ARG A 98 -16.87 -16.36 13.13
N GLU A 99 -17.63 -16.80 14.13
CA GLU A 99 -19.11 -16.80 14.08
C GLU A 99 -19.72 -15.52 14.65
N ASP A 100 -18.89 -14.59 15.10
CA ASP A 100 -19.24 -13.40 15.86
C ASP A 100 -19.00 -12.10 15.11
N VAL A 101 -18.78 -12.15 13.79
CA VAL A 101 -18.67 -10.99 12.91
C VAL A 101 -20.00 -10.74 12.21
N PHE A 102 -20.46 -9.47 12.26
CA PHE A 102 -21.76 -9.08 11.72
C PHE A 102 -21.67 -7.92 10.77
N TRP A 103 -22.51 -7.93 9.74
CA TRP A 103 -22.81 -6.80 8.90
C TRP A 103 -23.72 -5.81 9.64
N TYR A 104 -23.46 -4.51 9.43
CA TYR A 104 -24.29 -3.44 9.93
C TYR A 104 -24.21 -2.20 9.03
N ASP A 105 -25.37 -1.59 8.74
CA ASP A 105 -25.46 -0.36 7.90
C ASP A 105 -25.62 0.93 8.73
N GLY A 106 -25.56 0.82 10.04
CA GLY A 106 -25.81 1.93 10.96
C GLY A 106 -27.31 2.23 11.21
N ARG A 107 -28.23 1.41 10.67
CA ARG A 107 -29.68 1.60 10.75
C ARG A 107 -30.40 0.32 11.12
N GLU A 108 -30.94 -0.40 10.14
CA GLU A 108 -31.81 -1.55 10.34
C GLU A 108 -31.21 -2.86 9.83
N PHE A 109 -30.27 -2.79 8.88
CA PHE A 109 -29.66 -4.00 8.33
C PHE A 109 -28.64 -4.59 9.30
N GLU A 110 -28.83 -5.86 9.63
CA GLU A 110 -27.94 -6.67 10.45
C GLU A 110 -27.99 -8.10 9.96
N ALA A 111 -26.82 -8.69 9.69
CA ALA A 111 -26.68 -10.08 9.27
C ALA A 111 -25.33 -10.65 9.72
N PRO A 112 -25.21 -11.97 9.97
CA PRO A 112 -23.88 -12.58 10.19
C PRO A 112 -23.02 -12.45 8.94
N CYS A 113 -21.70 -12.25 9.11
CA CYS A 113 -20.73 -12.34 8.04
C CYS A 113 -20.33 -13.81 7.87
N THR A 114 -20.51 -14.33 6.67
CA THR A 114 -20.33 -15.77 6.39
C THR A 114 -19.39 -16.03 5.22
N ALA A 115 -19.00 -17.27 5.00
CA ALA A 115 -18.21 -17.70 3.85
C ALA A 115 -18.89 -17.36 2.50
N HIS A 116 -20.23 -17.30 2.48
CA HIS A 116 -20.99 -16.93 1.29
C HIS A 116 -20.74 -15.48 0.86
N ASP A 117 -20.49 -14.56 1.79
CA ASP A 117 -20.18 -13.16 1.50
C ASP A 117 -18.82 -13.03 0.78
N PHE A 118 -17.84 -13.85 1.14
CA PHE A 118 -16.55 -13.94 0.44
C PHE A 118 -16.70 -14.57 -0.95
N VAL A 119 -17.47 -15.65 -1.07
CA VAL A 119 -17.75 -16.27 -2.38
C VAL A 119 -18.39 -15.26 -3.31
N PHE A 120 -19.40 -14.53 -2.84
CA PHE A 120 -20.08 -13.51 -3.63
C PHE A 120 -19.14 -12.35 -4.03
N ALA A 121 -18.30 -11.88 -3.11
CA ALA A 121 -17.31 -10.84 -3.37
C ALA A 121 -16.34 -11.24 -4.49
N PHE A 122 -15.73 -12.43 -4.41
CA PHE A 122 -14.82 -12.92 -5.44
C PHE A 122 -15.53 -13.20 -6.77
N GLN A 123 -16.76 -13.70 -6.75
CA GLN A 123 -17.57 -13.83 -7.97
C GLN A 123 -17.82 -12.48 -8.63
N ARG A 124 -18.08 -11.43 -7.86
CA ARG A 124 -18.20 -10.05 -8.35
C ARG A 124 -16.90 -9.53 -8.93
N LEU A 125 -15.78 -9.77 -8.22
CA LEU A 125 -14.44 -9.32 -8.63
C LEU A 125 -14.10 -9.79 -10.05
N PHE A 126 -14.39 -11.07 -10.36
CA PHE A 126 -14.05 -11.66 -11.66
C PHE A 126 -15.15 -11.60 -12.70
N LYS A 127 -16.38 -11.23 -12.34
CA LYS A 127 -17.48 -11.10 -13.30
C LYS A 127 -17.15 -10.01 -14.33
N PRO A 128 -17.14 -10.29 -15.67
CA PRO A 128 -16.75 -9.31 -16.69
C PRO A 128 -17.55 -7.99 -16.62
N ALA A 129 -18.82 -8.08 -16.23
CA ALA A 129 -19.70 -6.91 -16.10
C ALA A 129 -19.30 -5.96 -14.96
N THR A 130 -18.59 -6.42 -13.96
CA THR A 130 -18.07 -5.58 -12.84
C THR A 130 -16.96 -4.64 -13.31
N LYS A 131 -16.19 -5.04 -14.33
CA LYS A 131 -15.06 -4.27 -14.88
C LYS A 131 -14.05 -3.86 -13.81
N SER A 132 -13.82 -4.74 -12.83
CA SER A 132 -12.81 -4.50 -11.80
C SER A 132 -11.43 -4.30 -12.41
N LYS A 133 -10.73 -3.26 -12.00
CA LYS A 133 -9.35 -2.98 -12.43
C LYS A 133 -8.31 -3.76 -11.64
N THR A 134 -8.71 -4.33 -10.52
CA THR A 134 -7.84 -5.04 -9.57
C THR A 134 -7.94 -6.56 -9.68
N ALA A 135 -8.85 -7.09 -10.50
CA ALA A 135 -9.06 -8.54 -10.68
C ALA A 135 -7.78 -9.29 -11.08
N GLY A 136 -6.91 -8.66 -11.88
CA GLY A 136 -5.66 -9.28 -12.36
C GLY A 136 -4.72 -9.72 -11.25
N GLY A 137 -4.70 -9.03 -10.12
CA GLY A 137 -3.88 -9.39 -8.96
C GLY A 137 -4.28 -10.73 -8.29
N PHE A 138 -5.46 -11.26 -8.62
CA PHE A 138 -5.99 -12.50 -8.02
C PHE A 138 -6.17 -13.63 -9.05
N PHE A 139 -5.54 -13.56 -10.23
CA PHE A 139 -5.64 -14.62 -11.25
C PHE A 139 -4.95 -15.92 -10.85
N CYS A 140 -4.21 -15.95 -9.75
CA CYS A 140 -3.76 -17.18 -9.12
C CYS A 140 -4.92 -18.06 -8.60
N ILE A 141 -6.12 -17.50 -8.37
CA ILE A 141 -7.31 -18.28 -7.98
C ILE A 141 -7.82 -19.08 -9.18
N LYS A 142 -8.12 -20.36 -8.96
CA LYS A 142 -8.56 -21.29 -9.99
C LYS A 142 -9.76 -20.75 -10.79
N ASN A 143 -9.64 -20.81 -12.12
CA ASN A 143 -10.60 -20.32 -13.11
C ASN A 143 -10.86 -18.79 -13.08
N ALA A 144 -10.16 -18.01 -12.24
CA ALA A 144 -10.40 -16.56 -12.11
C ALA A 144 -10.18 -15.81 -13.42
N GLN A 145 -9.06 -16.05 -14.10
CA GLN A 145 -8.74 -15.42 -15.38
C GLN A 145 -9.72 -15.80 -16.49
N ALA A 146 -10.06 -17.08 -16.60
CA ALA A 146 -11.00 -17.59 -17.62
C ALA A 146 -12.42 -17.05 -17.41
N ILE A 147 -12.85 -16.88 -16.16
CA ILE A 147 -14.14 -16.21 -15.84
C ILE A 147 -14.05 -14.72 -16.18
N ASN A 148 -12.98 -14.04 -15.81
CA ASN A 148 -12.83 -12.61 -16.06
C ASN A 148 -12.76 -12.27 -17.55
N SER A 149 -12.14 -13.15 -18.37
CA SER A 149 -12.12 -13.01 -19.82
C SER A 149 -13.44 -13.39 -20.50
N GLY A 150 -14.35 -14.06 -19.79
CA GLY A 150 -15.62 -14.58 -20.33
C GLY A 150 -15.49 -15.92 -21.06
N GLU A 151 -14.34 -16.60 -20.99
CA GLU A 151 -14.14 -17.95 -21.49
C GLU A 151 -14.97 -18.97 -20.71
N ILE A 152 -15.04 -18.81 -19.38
CA ILE A 152 -15.94 -19.56 -18.50
C ILE A 152 -17.06 -18.62 -18.08
N GLY A 153 -18.31 -18.97 -18.43
CA GLY A 153 -19.49 -18.17 -18.10
C GLY A 153 -20.07 -18.43 -16.70
N GLU A 154 -19.77 -19.60 -16.12
CA GLU A 154 -20.35 -20.07 -14.87
C GLU A 154 -19.51 -19.64 -13.67
N LEU A 155 -19.98 -18.67 -12.90
CA LEU A 155 -19.29 -18.18 -11.68
C LEU A 155 -19.10 -19.28 -10.62
N SER A 156 -19.91 -20.33 -10.66
CA SER A 156 -19.79 -21.48 -9.78
C SER A 156 -18.54 -22.33 -10.03
N GLU A 157 -17.83 -22.15 -11.16
CA GLU A 157 -16.56 -22.82 -11.45
C GLU A 157 -15.34 -22.12 -10.82
N LEU A 158 -15.54 -20.92 -10.24
CA LEU A 158 -14.48 -20.20 -9.51
C LEU A 158 -13.94 -21.06 -8.36
N GLY A 159 -12.64 -21.03 -8.15
CA GLY A 159 -11.94 -21.73 -7.06
C GLY A 159 -12.21 -21.21 -5.66
N VAL A 160 -13.33 -20.50 -5.42
CA VAL A 160 -13.74 -19.99 -4.11
C VAL A 160 -15.08 -20.59 -3.73
N LYS A 161 -15.13 -21.36 -2.65
CA LYS A 161 -16.30 -22.15 -2.21
C LYS A 161 -16.57 -22.02 -0.72
N ALA A 162 -17.83 -21.86 -0.36
CA ALA A 162 -18.27 -22.06 1.02
C ALA A 162 -18.50 -23.56 1.25
N ALA A 163 -17.75 -24.17 2.15
CA ALA A 163 -17.96 -25.55 2.60
C ALA A 163 -19.02 -25.61 3.73
N GLY A 164 -19.36 -24.47 4.29
CA GLY A 164 -20.37 -24.23 5.29
C GLY A 164 -20.48 -22.71 5.51
N ASP A 165 -21.34 -22.28 6.44
CA ASP A 165 -21.51 -20.84 6.71
C ASP A 165 -20.21 -20.20 7.23
N TYR A 166 -19.37 -20.95 7.95
CA TYR A 166 -18.14 -20.47 8.57
C TYR A 166 -16.89 -21.24 8.13
N GLU A 167 -16.93 -21.83 6.95
CA GLU A 167 -15.78 -22.50 6.35
C GLU A 167 -15.68 -22.12 4.87
N LEU A 168 -14.58 -21.45 4.51
CA LEU A 168 -14.27 -21.01 3.15
C LEU A 168 -13.08 -21.80 2.63
N VAL A 169 -13.21 -22.31 1.41
CA VAL A 169 -12.12 -22.99 0.70
C VAL A 169 -11.77 -22.19 -0.54
N ILE A 170 -10.49 -21.81 -0.68
CA ILE A 170 -9.95 -21.16 -1.87
C ILE A 170 -8.93 -22.10 -2.51
N THR A 171 -9.13 -22.42 -3.79
CA THR A 171 -8.22 -23.24 -4.59
C THR A 171 -7.51 -22.36 -5.59
N LEU A 172 -6.19 -22.47 -5.66
CA LEU A 172 -5.35 -21.75 -6.60
C LEU A 172 -5.09 -22.59 -7.88
N GLU A 173 -4.73 -21.93 -8.98
CA GLU A 173 -4.22 -22.57 -10.21
C GLU A 173 -2.79 -23.07 -10.02
N TYR A 174 -2.00 -22.33 -9.27
CA TYR A 174 -0.60 -22.60 -8.94
C TYR A 174 -0.31 -22.10 -7.52
N PRO A 175 0.66 -22.68 -6.81
CA PRO A 175 1.07 -22.15 -5.50
C PRO A 175 1.48 -20.68 -5.61
N ASN A 176 1.11 -19.87 -4.63
CA ASN A 176 1.51 -18.45 -4.61
C ASN A 176 1.85 -18.03 -3.18
N PRO A 177 3.15 -17.89 -2.83
CA PRO A 177 3.56 -17.47 -1.49
C PRO A 177 3.06 -16.09 -1.09
N SER A 178 2.74 -15.21 -2.06
CA SER A 178 2.18 -13.88 -1.80
C SER A 178 0.65 -13.89 -1.65
N PHE A 179 -0.02 -15.03 -1.81
CA PHE A 179 -1.50 -15.07 -1.75
C PHE A 179 -2.07 -14.58 -0.42
N PRO A 180 -1.51 -14.91 0.76
CA PRO A 180 -2.01 -14.37 2.03
C PRO A 180 -1.99 -12.84 2.10
N VAL A 181 -0.95 -12.18 1.57
CA VAL A 181 -0.90 -10.71 1.56
C VAL A 181 -1.94 -10.09 0.64
N LEU A 182 -2.29 -10.75 -0.47
CA LEU A 182 -3.37 -10.27 -1.34
C LEU A 182 -4.73 -10.26 -0.62
N LEU A 183 -4.95 -11.20 0.30
CA LEU A 183 -6.20 -11.30 1.09
C LEU A 183 -6.35 -10.18 2.12
N THR A 184 -5.32 -9.37 2.38
CA THR A 184 -5.39 -8.19 3.24
C THR A 184 -5.82 -6.93 2.49
N THR A 185 -5.92 -6.98 1.16
CA THR A 185 -6.20 -5.83 0.29
C THR A 185 -7.69 -5.62 0.05
N ALA A 186 -8.08 -4.39 -0.31
CA ALA A 186 -9.48 -4.00 -0.49
C ALA A 186 -10.28 -4.94 -1.43
N PRO A 187 -9.78 -5.41 -2.60
CA PRO A 187 -10.57 -6.27 -3.48
C PRO A 187 -10.99 -7.62 -2.87
N ALA A 188 -10.27 -8.09 -1.84
CA ALA A 188 -10.55 -9.34 -1.13
C ALA A 188 -11.58 -9.19 0.00
N MET A 189 -12.05 -7.98 0.30
CA MET A 189 -13.06 -7.74 1.33
C MET A 189 -14.39 -8.40 0.96
N PRO A 190 -15.15 -8.91 1.94
CA PRO A 190 -16.42 -9.57 1.70
C PRO A 190 -17.50 -8.60 1.20
N CYS A 191 -18.57 -9.13 0.65
CA CYS A 191 -19.74 -8.38 0.21
C CYS A 191 -21.02 -9.16 0.51
N ASN A 192 -21.91 -8.59 1.32
CA ASN A 192 -23.19 -9.22 1.59
C ASN A 192 -24.12 -9.12 0.37
N GLU A 193 -24.54 -10.28 -0.16
CA GLU A 193 -25.34 -10.35 -1.39
C GLU A 193 -26.73 -9.73 -1.24
N GLU A 194 -27.41 -9.96 -0.12
CA GLU A 194 -28.75 -9.42 0.15
C GLU A 194 -28.70 -7.89 0.19
N TYR A 195 -27.77 -7.34 0.96
CA TYR A 195 -27.60 -5.89 1.04
C TYR A 195 -27.17 -5.29 -0.31
N TYR A 196 -26.22 -5.90 -1.01
CA TYR A 196 -25.80 -5.46 -2.34
C TYR A 196 -26.99 -5.36 -3.31
N ARG A 197 -27.85 -6.39 -3.34
CA ARG A 197 -29.05 -6.41 -4.20
C ARG A 197 -30.07 -5.37 -3.79
N SER A 198 -30.22 -5.09 -2.49
CA SER A 198 -31.16 -4.09 -1.97
C SER A 198 -30.82 -2.66 -2.38
N THR A 199 -29.55 -2.37 -2.74
CA THR A 199 -29.09 -1.03 -3.14
C THR A 199 -29.46 -0.63 -4.58
N ASP A 200 -30.06 -1.53 -5.38
CA ASP A 200 -30.44 -1.28 -6.78
C ASP A 200 -29.30 -0.69 -7.62
N GLY A 201 -28.07 -1.25 -7.49
CA GLY A 201 -26.91 -0.83 -8.25
C GLY A 201 -26.19 0.42 -7.71
N LYS A 202 -26.52 0.86 -6.49
CA LYS A 202 -25.91 2.03 -5.84
C LYS A 202 -24.89 1.64 -4.78
N TYR A 203 -24.56 0.36 -4.64
CA TYR A 203 -23.64 -0.13 -3.62
C TYR A 203 -22.32 0.63 -3.62
N GLY A 204 -21.95 1.19 -2.45
CA GLY A 204 -20.73 1.95 -2.26
C GLY A 204 -20.73 3.38 -2.86
N LEU A 205 -21.80 3.83 -3.53
CA LEU A 205 -21.84 5.17 -4.13
C LEU A 205 -22.31 6.26 -3.16
N TYR A 206 -22.95 5.87 -2.07
CA TYR A 206 -23.48 6.78 -1.05
C TYR A 206 -23.32 6.15 0.33
N GLY A 207 -23.27 6.97 1.37
CA GLY A 207 -23.15 6.50 2.76
C GLY A 207 -24.30 5.65 3.27
N ASP A 208 -25.46 5.72 2.61
CA ASP A 208 -26.62 4.88 2.89
C ASP A 208 -26.76 3.64 1.99
N ALA A 209 -25.79 3.43 1.14
CA ALA A 209 -25.71 2.29 0.24
C ALA A 209 -24.46 1.42 0.50
N VAL A 210 -23.96 1.41 1.73
CA VAL A 210 -22.85 0.56 2.18
C VAL A 210 -23.14 0.00 3.56
N ALA A 211 -22.96 -1.30 3.75
CA ALA A 211 -22.93 -1.96 5.04
C ALA A 211 -21.50 -2.38 5.37
N SER A 212 -21.15 -2.39 6.63
CA SER A 212 -19.83 -2.68 7.16
C SER A 212 -19.83 -3.99 7.95
N ASN A 213 -18.80 -4.80 7.79
CA ASN A 213 -18.47 -5.90 8.69
C ASN A 213 -17.26 -5.59 9.58
N GLY A 214 -16.68 -4.39 9.45
CA GLY A 214 -15.49 -3.95 10.18
C GLY A 214 -15.79 -3.14 11.44
N ALA A 215 -14.76 -2.38 11.88
CA ALA A 215 -14.80 -1.64 13.14
C ALA A 215 -15.73 -0.42 13.13
N PHE A 216 -15.98 0.16 11.96
CA PHE A 216 -16.80 1.35 11.82
C PHE A 216 -17.81 1.18 10.70
N TYR A 217 -18.89 2.00 10.75
CA TYR A 217 -19.86 2.14 9.67
C TYR A 217 -19.98 3.60 9.24
N VAL A 218 -20.42 3.87 8.03
CA VAL A 218 -20.65 5.23 7.53
C VAL A 218 -21.91 5.80 8.19
N TYR A 219 -21.71 6.78 9.08
CA TYR A 219 -22.82 7.52 9.67
C TYR A 219 -23.34 8.61 8.73
N LYS A 220 -22.42 9.30 8.03
CA LYS A 220 -22.75 10.40 7.12
C LYS A 220 -21.63 10.60 6.11
N TRP A 221 -22.00 10.82 4.86
CA TRP A 221 -21.09 11.20 3.78
C TRP A 221 -21.60 12.50 3.16
N ASN A 222 -20.88 13.59 3.39
CA ASN A 222 -21.17 14.91 2.86
C ASN A 222 -20.13 15.28 1.82
N TYR A 223 -20.56 15.60 0.63
CA TYR A 223 -19.69 16.15 -0.38
C TYR A 223 -20.45 17.10 -1.31
N ASP A 224 -19.95 18.33 -1.39
CA ASP A 224 -20.42 19.33 -2.35
C ASP A 224 -19.21 19.82 -3.16
N PRO A 225 -19.10 19.47 -4.45
CA PRO A 225 -17.96 19.86 -5.27
C PRO A 225 -17.89 21.38 -5.53
N TRP A 226 -18.91 22.14 -5.15
CA TRP A 226 -18.99 23.60 -5.32
C TRP A 226 -18.71 24.36 -4.03
N SER A 227 -18.50 23.66 -2.92
CA SER A 227 -18.22 24.24 -1.61
C SER A 227 -17.11 23.45 -0.93
N SER A 228 -16.14 24.12 -0.33
CA SER A 228 -15.15 23.48 0.54
C SER A 228 -15.69 23.24 1.96
N ASP A 229 -16.87 23.78 2.30
CA ASP A 229 -17.37 23.71 3.65
C ASP A 229 -18.01 22.35 3.96
N ASN A 230 -17.54 21.70 5.03
CA ASN A 230 -18.10 20.45 5.56
C ASN A 230 -18.05 19.23 4.63
N ASN A 231 -17.11 19.16 3.70
CA ASN A 231 -16.85 17.97 2.90
C ASN A 231 -16.17 16.92 3.77
N ASN A 232 -16.92 15.90 4.18
CA ASN A 232 -16.39 14.87 5.07
C ASN A 232 -17.17 13.54 5.01
N ILE A 233 -16.48 12.48 5.45
CA ILE A 233 -17.08 11.18 5.76
C ILE A 233 -16.99 10.95 7.26
N ILE A 234 -18.14 10.87 7.91
CA ILE A 234 -18.24 10.62 9.36
C ILE A 234 -18.57 9.15 9.55
N MET A 235 -17.74 8.47 10.31
CA MET A 235 -17.95 7.08 10.70
C MET A 235 -18.18 6.96 12.20
N ARG A 236 -18.87 5.91 12.61
CA ARG A 236 -19.11 5.56 14.02
C ARG A 236 -18.69 4.13 14.29
N ALA A 237 -18.29 3.86 15.53
CA ALA A 237 -17.95 2.54 15.99
C ALA A 237 -19.10 1.55 15.74
N ASN A 238 -18.78 0.42 15.13
CA ASN A 238 -19.74 -0.64 14.86
C ASN A 238 -19.97 -1.51 16.11
N ALA A 239 -21.02 -1.19 16.84
CA ALA A 239 -21.36 -1.92 18.06
C ALA A 239 -21.78 -3.40 17.81
N ARG A 240 -21.89 -3.81 16.54
CA ARG A 240 -22.19 -5.19 16.16
C ARG A 240 -20.92 -6.01 15.88
N ASN A 241 -19.77 -5.34 15.75
CA ASN A 241 -18.50 -6.04 15.64
C ASN A 241 -18.15 -6.64 17.01
N ASN A 242 -17.85 -7.91 17.07
CA ASN A 242 -17.67 -8.64 18.33
C ASN A 242 -16.35 -8.40 19.05
N GLU A 243 -15.39 -7.84 18.36
CA GLU A 243 -14.21 -7.30 19.02
C GLU A 243 -14.48 -5.86 19.53
N ASN A 244 -15.73 -5.57 19.95
CA ASN A 244 -16.11 -4.26 20.48
C ASN A 244 -15.19 -3.75 21.58
N ASP A 245 -14.67 -4.63 22.39
CA ASP A 245 -13.73 -4.28 23.45
C ASP A 245 -12.38 -3.79 22.87
N ALA A 246 -12.10 -4.08 21.60
CA ALA A 246 -10.91 -3.62 20.88
C ALA A 246 -11.18 -2.41 19.95
N ILE A 247 -12.42 -1.91 19.88
CA ILE A 247 -12.75 -0.67 19.16
C ILE A 247 -12.80 0.47 20.18
N TYR A 248 -11.71 1.20 20.28
CA TYR A 248 -11.61 2.27 21.29
C TYR A 248 -12.17 3.62 20.85
N PRO A 249 -12.07 4.05 19.56
CA PRO A 249 -12.66 5.31 19.11
C PRO A 249 -14.19 5.26 19.13
N TYR A 250 -14.81 6.40 19.45
CA TYR A 250 -16.25 6.59 19.25
C TYR A 250 -16.60 6.70 17.77
N GLY A 251 -15.69 7.22 16.96
CA GLY A 251 -15.84 7.35 15.51
C GLY A 251 -14.67 8.04 14.84
N LEU A 252 -14.80 8.20 13.54
CA LEU A 252 -13.82 8.84 12.69
C LEU A 252 -14.47 9.99 11.91
N ASN A 253 -13.69 11.01 11.57
CA ASN A 253 -14.09 12.08 10.67
C ASN A 253 -12.99 12.28 9.63
N PHE A 254 -13.25 11.85 8.40
CA PHE A 254 -12.35 12.04 7.27
C PHE A 254 -12.74 13.34 6.56
N PHE A 255 -11.85 14.32 6.55
CA PHE A 255 -12.02 15.56 5.79
C PHE A 255 -11.57 15.34 4.35
N ILE A 256 -12.29 15.93 3.40
CA ILE A 256 -12.08 15.70 1.96
C ILE A 256 -11.50 16.97 1.34
N GLU A 257 -10.37 16.81 0.61
CA GLU A 257 -9.75 17.89 -0.19
C GLU A 257 -9.36 19.14 0.64
N GLU A 258 -8.86 18.92 1.87
CA GLU A 258 -8.35 20.02 2.68
C GLU A 258 -7.11 20.67 2.04
N ALA A 259 -7.06 22.00 2.08
CA ALA A 259 -6.05 22.76 1.34
C ALA A 259 -4.64 22.69 1.95
N ASP A 260 -4.53 22.42 3.27
CA ASP A 260 -3.26 22.39 3.99
C ASP A 260 -3.28 21.33 5.10
N SER A 261 -3.12 20.08 4.72
CA SER A 261 -3.10 18.95 5.65
C SER A 261 -1.92 19.01 6.63
N TYR A 262 -0.79 19.62 6.24
CA TYR A 262 0.34 19.83 7.15
C TYR A 262 -0.05 20.77 8.30
N GLN A 263 -0.67 21.92 8.00
CA GLN A 263 -1.12 22.87 9.02
C GLN A 263 -2.27 22.27 9.85
N ASN A 264 -3.20 21.53 9.23
CA ASN A 264 -4.26 20.82 9.94
C ASN A 264 -3.70 19.83 10.98
N PHE A 265 -2.61 19.15 10.64
CA PHE A 265 -1.92 18.26 11.58
C PHE A 265 -1.30 19.05 12.75
N LEU A 266 -0.60 20.15 12.48
CA LEU A 266 0.02 21.01 13.52
C LEU A 266 -1.04 21.66 14.44
N ASP A 267 -2.22 21.98 13.92
CA ASP A 267 -3.33 22.58 14.66
C ASP A 267 -4.28 21.53 15.30
N GLU A 268 -3.90 20.26 15.35
CA GLU A 268 -4.68 19.11 15.85
C GLU A 268 -6.08 18.97 15.18
N GLN A 269 -6.23 19.46 13.96
CA GLN A 269 -7.42 19.24 13.15
C GLN A 269 -7.34 17.90 12.40
N SER A 270 -6.14 17.36 12.19
CA SER A 270 -5.86 15.99 11.74
C SER A 270 -4.96 15.29 12.77
N HIS A 271 -5.12 13.98 12.95
CA HIS A 271 -4.34 13.20 13.93
C HIS A 271 -3.30 12.30 13.27
N VAL A 272 -3.26 12.29 11.96
CA VAL A 272 -2.22 11.58 11.18
C VAL A 272 -1.81 12.46 10.03
N TYR A 273 -0.51 12.51 9.77
CA TYR A 273 0.06 13.16 8.60
C TYR A 273 1.14 12.26 7.98
N ILE A 274 0.98 11.95 6.70
CA ILE A 274 1.92 11.09 5.97
C ILE A 274 2.73 11.96 5.04
N THR A 275 4.06 11.93 5.19
CA THR A 275 4.95 12.76 4.38
C THR A 275 6.36 12.16 4.29
N SER A 276 7.20 12.76 3.46
CA SER A 276 8.61 12.46 3.26
C SER A 276 9.42 13.74 3.09
N GLY A 277 10.74 13.63 2.97
CA GLY A 277 11.61 14.77 2.68
C GLY A 277 11.60 15.86 3.77
N ALA A 278 11.61 17.14 3.36
CA ALA A 278 11.84 18.25 4.27
C ALA A 278 10.74 18.46 5.34
N GLU A 279 9.50 18.10 5.06
CA GLU A 279 8.42 18.16 6.05
C GLU A 279 8.58 17.09 7.10
N ALA A 280 8.96 15.86 6.70
CA ALA A 280 9.26 14.79 7.63
C ALA A 280 10.37 15.19 8.60
N VAL A 281 11.47 15.78 8.11
CA VAL A 281 12.58 16.27 8.94
C VAL A 281 12.09 17.25 10.01
N ARG A 282 11.22 18.20 9.64
CA ARG A 282 10.67 19.17 10.59
C ARG A 282 9.85 18.51 11.70
N LEU A 283 9.03 17.52 11.34
CA LEU A 283 8.18 16.83 12.33
C LEU A 283 9.00 15.90 13.23
N LEU A 284 10.07 15.27 12.69
CA LEU A 284 11.06 14.52 13.48
C LEU A 284 11.77 15.43 14.49
N ASP A 285 12.20 16.63 14.07
CA ASP A 285 12.83 17.63 14.95
C ASP A 285 11.87 18.15 16.03
N MET A 286 10.57 18.19 15.74
CA MET A 286 9.53 18.57 16.71
C MET A 286 9.21 17.42 17.69
N GLY A 287 9.65 16.20 17.42
CA GLY A 287 9.53 15.05 18.33
C GLY A 287 8.17 14.35 18.28
N TYR A 288 7.42 14.46 17.20
CA TYR A 288 6.21 13.66 17.00
C TYR A 288 6.51 12.16 16.95
N GLU A 289 5.59 11.34 17.45
CA GLU A 289 5.65 9.89 17.23
C GLU A 289 5.34 9.56 15.77
N TYR A 290 6.01 8.55 15.25
CA TYR A 290 5.88 8.17 13.84
C TYR A 290 6.04 6.66 13.61
N SER A 291 5.56 6.21 12.47
CA SER A 291 5.93 4.96 11.81
C SER A 291 6.73 5.29 10.57
N GLU A 292 7.86 4.63 10.36
CA GLU A 292 8.71 4.81 9.20
C GLU A 292 8.64 3.57 8.29
N SER A 293 8.60 3.79 7.00
CA SER A 293 8.72 2.74 6.00
C SER A 293 9.57 3.17 4.83
N SER A 294 10.43 2.28 4.36
CA SER A 294 11.30 2.50 3.19
C SER A 294 10.84 1.59 2.06
N ASN A 295 9.76 1.99 1.38
CA ASN A 295 9.08 1.18 0.35
C ASN A 295 9.14 1.80 -1.06
N ARG A 296 9.96 2.82 -1.26
CA ARG A 296 10.11 3.52 -2.55
C ARG A 296 11.57 3.57 -2.96
N VAL A 297 11.86 3.17 -4.20
CA VAL A 297 13.21 3.23 -4.77
C VAL A 297 13.23 4.15 -5.98
N TRP A 298 14.01 5.22 -5.89
CA TRP A 298 14.29 6.14 -6.97
C TRP A 298 15.48 5.66 -7.79
N GLY A 299 15.38 5.79 -9.11
CA GLY A 299 16.46 5.43 -10.01
C GLY A 299 16.32 6.07 -11.39
N VAL A 300 17.30 5.86 -12.24
CA VAL A 300 17.23 6.31 -13.62
C VAL A 300 16.57 5.23 -14.47
N LEU A 301 15.41 5.57 -15.03
CA LEU A 301 14.65 4.73 -15.97
C LEU A 301 14.94 5.17 -17.40
N PHE A 302 15.39 4.25 -18.25
CA PHE A 302 15.68 4.51 -19.65
C PHE A 302 14.55 4.03 -20.55
N ASN A 303 14.17 4.86 -21.52
CA ASN A 303 13.33 4.42 -22.62
C ASN A 303 14.16 3.62 -23.61
N VAL A 304 13.98 2.30 -23.62
CA VAL A 304 14.76 1.39 -24.49
C VAL A 304 14.41 1.52 -25.98
N LYS A 305 13.39 2.30 -26.33
CA LYS A 305 13.02 2.62 -27.72
C LYS A 305 13.68 3.91 -28.21
N SER A 306 14.28 4.68 -27.33
CA SER A 306 15.06 5.88 -27.68
C SER A 306 16.29 5.50 -28.53
N ASP A 307 16.64 6.34 -29.52
CA ASP A 307 17.78 6.09 -30.39
C ASP A 307 19.12 6.01 -29.64
N ALA A 308 19.27 6.75 -28.57
CA ALA A 308 20.43 6.65 -27.68
C ALA A 308 20.37 5.38 -26.81
N PHE A 309 19.25 5.16 -26.12
CA PHE A 309 19.16 4.19 -25.04
C PHE A 309 18.62 2.81 -25.47
N LYS A 310 18.39 2.55 -26.75
CA LYS A 310 18.25 1.18 -27.27
C LYS A 310 19.53 0.35 -27.09
N SER A 311 20.72 0.99 -27.01
CA SER A 311 21.99 0.34 -26.72
C SER A 311 22.06 -0.07 -25.23
N THR A 312 22.03 -1.38 -24.98
CA THR A 312 22.28 -1.93 -23.63
C THR A 312 23.67 -1.53 -23.12
N ALA A 313 24.67 -1.48 -24.04
CA ALA A 313 26.03 -1.11 -23.68
C ALA A 313 26.11 0.33 -23.13
N LEU A 314 25.33 1.28 -23.69
CA LEU A 314 25.29 2.65 -23.17
C LEU A 314 24.70 2.72 -21.76
N ARG A 315 23.56 2.05 -21.54
CA ARG A 315 22.92 1.99 -20.23
C ARG A 315 23.84 1.36 -19.17
N GLN A 316 24.50 0.25 -19.52
CA GLN A 316 25.50 -0.42 -18.66
C GLN A 316 26.70 0.48 -18.37
N ALA A 317 27.21 1.20 -19.35
CA ALA A 317 28.31 2.12 -19.17
C ALA A 317 27.98 3.19 -18.12
N LEU A 318 26.79 3.80 -18.23
CA LEU A 318 26.30 4.78 -17.28
C LEU A 318 26.12 4.17 -15.87
N ALA A 319 25.59 2.95 -15.78
CA ALA A 319 25.42 2.28 -14.49
C ALA A 319 26.76 1.96 -13.80
N TYR A 320 27.72 1.36 -14.52
CA TYR A 320 29.06 1.05 -14.00
C TYR A 320 29.90 2.28 -13.62
N SER A 321 29.62 3.44 -14.21
CA SER A 321 30.36 4.67 -13.91
C SER A 321 29.96 5.31 -12.60
N ILE A 322 28.82 4.94 -11.99
CA ILE A 322 28.32 5.55 -10.76
C ILE A 322 29.01 4.94 -9.56
N ASP A 323 29.79 5.76 -8.86
CA ASP A 323 30.35 5.45 -7.56
C ASP A 323 29.41 5.97 -6.46
N ARG A 324 28.51 5.09 -6.00
CA ARG A 324 27.46 5.43 -5.01
C ARG A 324 28.06 5.80 -3.66
N ASP A 325 29.19 5.19 -3.30
CA ASP A 325 29.86 5.43 -2.01
C ASP A 325 30.52 6.82 -1.96
N SER A 326 30.71 7.46 -3.12
CA SER A 326 31.24 8.82 -3.21
C SER A 326 30.15 9.90 -3.22
N VAL A 327 28.89 9.52 -3.35
CA VAL A 327 27.75 10.45 -3.31
C VAL A 327 27.18 10.42 -1.89
N GLU A 328 27.40 11.48 -1.14
CA GLU A 328 26.85 11.61 0.20
C GLU A 328 25.35 11.85 0.14
N THR A 329 24.58 10.98 0.80
CA THR A 329 23.16 11.21 1.09
C THR A 329 23.08 11.93 2.44
N ASN A 330 23.17 13.25 2.43
CA ASN A 330 23.08 14.05 3.66
C ASN A 330 21.65 14.41 4.03
N THR A 331 20.67 13.86 3.33
CA THR A 331 19.27 14.21 3.50
C THR A 331 18.53 13.11 4.25
N THR A 332 18.00 13.43 5.42
CA THR A 332 17.18 12.52 6.23
C THR A 332 16.04 11.94 5.37
N GLY A 333 15.81 10.62 5.50
CA GLY A 333 14.78 9.91 4.75
C GLY A 333 15.22 9.43 3.36
N TYR A 334 16.50 9.59 3.00
CA TYR A 334 17.07 9.02 1.77
C TYR A 334 18.33 8.21 2.09
N GLU A 335 18.41 7.02 1.53
CA GLU A 335 19.57 6.15 1.62
C GLU A 335 19.98 5.65 0.24
N ALA A 336 21.28 5.34 0.04
CA ALA A 336 21.76 4.77 -1.20
C ALA A 336 21.15 3.37 -1.44
N SER A 337 20.43 3.20 -2.56
CA SER A 337 19.85 1.90 -2.93
C SER A 337 20.73 1.13 -3.90
N ARG A 338 20.80 -0.20 -3.67
CA ARG A 338 21.51 -1.17 -4.51
C ARG A 338 20.59 -2.22 -5.10
N SER A 339 19.28 -1.99 -5.06
CA SER A 339 18.26 -2.96 -5.46
C SER A 339 16.99 -2.24 -5.91
N ILE A 340 16.19 -2.88 -6.75
CA ILE A 340 14.85 -2.40 -7.14
C ILE A 340 13.85 -2.68 -6.01
N VAL A 341 13.93 -3.88 -5.44
CA VAL A 341 13.06 -4.29 -4.33
C VAL A 341 13.70 -3.88 -3.01
N PRO A 342 13.07 -3.06 -2.17
CA PRO A 342 13.60 -2.64 -0.87
C PRO A 342 13.82 -3.79 0.12
N SER A 343 14.63 -3.55 1.14
CA SER A 343 14.87 -4.51 2.23
C SER A 343 13.65 -4.73 3.14
N SER A 344 12.71 -3.78 3.15
CA SER A 344 11.46 -3.88 3.93
C SER A 344 10.44 -4.85 3.34
N VAL A 345 10.71 -5.38 2.12
CA VAL A 345 9.76 -6.24 1.41
C VAL A 345 9.89 -7.68 1.88
N LYS A 346 8.74 -8.28 2.20
CA LYS A 346 8.61 -9.68 2.61
C LYS A 346 8.12 -10.56 1.44
N LEU A 347 8.42 -11.84 1.56
CA LEU A 347 7.86 -12.91 0.74
C LEU A 347 7.25 -13.97 1.68
N GLY A 348 5.94 -13.94 1.83
CA GLY A 348 5.29 -14.60 2.94
C GLY A 348 5.60 -13.90 4.26
N GLU A 349 6.15 -14.63 5.23
CA GLU A 349 6.54 -14.11 6.54
C GLU A 349 8.05 -13.74 6.61
N GLU A 350 8.84 -14.04 5.57
CA GLU A 350 10.29 -13.89 5.57
C GLU A 350 10.74 -12.68 4.77
N ASP A 351 11.86 -12.07 5.16
CA ASP A 351 12.45 -10.94 4.45
C ASP A 351 13.03 -11.39 3.10
N TYR A 352 12.51 -10.80 2.02
CA TYR A 352 12.95 -11.15 0.66
C TYR A 352 14.47 -10.99 0.47
N ARG A 353 15.07 -9.94 1.03
CA ARG A 353 16.52 -9.70 0.90
C ARG A 353 17.36 -10.71 1.68
N GLU A 354 16.88 -11.19 2.82
CA GLU A 354 17.54 -12.27 3.57
C GLU A 354 17.50 -13.57 2.78
N LEU A 355 16.35 -13.92 2.18
CA LEU A 355 16.22 -15.09 1.32
C LEU A 355 17.09 -15.00 0.05
N ALA A 356 17.11 -13.85 -0.62
CA ALA A 356 17.95 -13.63 -1.81
C ALA A 356 19.45 -13.56 -1.49
N GLY A 357 19.82 -13.13 -0.28
CA GLY A 357 21.18 -13.12 0.26
C GLY A 357 22.17 -12.16 -0.42
N ARG A 358 21.69 -11.28 -1.33
CA ARG A 358 22.52 -10.37 -2.11
C ARG A 358 21.75 -9.20 -2.72
N ASP A 359 22.49 -8.13 -3.08
CA ASP A 359 21.94 -6.97 -3.80
C ASP A 359 21.97 -7.19 -5.32
N SER A 360 21.05 -6.53 -6.03
CA SER A 360 20.93 -6.59 -7.48
C SER A 360 21.21 -5.23 -8.12
N TYR A 361 22.48 -4.94 -8.43
CA TYR A 361 22.86 -3.72 -9.16
C TYR A 361 24.18 -3.89 -9.89
N LEU A 362 24.44 -3.04 -10.89
CA LEU A 362 25.75 -2.94 -11.53
C LEU A 362 26.69 -2.09 -10.65
N SER A 363 27.59 -2.76 -9.95
CA SER A 363 28.56 -2.10 -9.05
C SER A 363 29.58 -1.29 -9.83
N HIS A 364 30.07 -0.19 -9.22
CA HIS A 364 31.06 0.69 -9.84
C HIS A 364 32.29 -0.08 -10.35
N SER A 365 32.63 0.16 -11.64
CA SER A 365 33.83 -0.37 -12.27
C SER A 365 34.22 0.49 -13.48
N SER A 366 35.30 1.26 -13.34
CA SER A 366 35.80 2.07 -14.45
C SER A 366 36.14 1.22 -15.68
N LEU A 367 36.73 0.04 -15.49
CA LEU A 367 37.07 -0.83 -16.61
C LEU A 367 35.83 -1.34 -17.37
N LEU A 368 34.78 -1.78 -16.64
CA LEU A 368 33.54 -2.25 -17.28
C LEU A 368 32.78 -1.08 -17.91
N SER A 369 32.79 0.09 -17.26
CA SER A 369 32.19 1.32 -17.78
C SER A 369 32.84 1.71 -19.13
N ASP A 370 34.16 1.83 -19.17
CA ASP A 370 34.92 2.20 -20.37
C ASP A 370 34.68 1.21 -21.54
N ASN A 371 34.76 -0.10 -21.26
CA ASN A 371 34.52 -1.15 -22.25
C ASN A 371 33.10 -1.11 -22.80
N ALA A 372 32.10 -0.89 -21.93
CA ALA A 372 30.70 -0.78 -22.33
C ALA A 372 30.47 0.51 -23.13
N PHE A 373 31.10 1.62 -22.75
CA PHE A 373 30.99 2.89 -23.47
C PHE A 373 31.63 2.83 -24.86
N ASP A 374 32.82 2.24 -24.98
CA ASP A 374 33.47 2.00 -26.28
C ASP A 374 32.61 1.14 -27.22
N LYS A 375 31.90 0.16 -26.65
CA LYS A 375 30.92 -0.63 -27.40
C LYS A 375 29.73 0.22 -27.83
N ALA A 376 29.16 1.00 -26.91
CA ALA A 376 28.03 1.88 -27.18
C ALA A 376 28.32 2.89 -28.30
N LEU A 377 29.54 3.47 -28.34
CA LEU A 377 29.97 4.41 -29.41
C LEU A 377 30.02 3.79 -30.81
N ARG A 378 29.96 2.45 -30.92
CA ARG A 378 29.85 1.76 -32.22
C ARG A 378 28.39 1.43 -32.56
N GLU A 379 27.51 1.42 -31.60
CA GLU A 379 26.08 1.07 -31.73
C GLU A 379 25.20 2.31 -31.92
N VAL A 380 25.59 3.46 -31.35
CA VAL A 380 24.80 4.70 -31.30
C VAL A 380 25.48 5.80 -32.12
N ASN A 381 24.68 6.58 -32.88
CA ASN A 381 25.25 7.72 -33.61
C ASN A 381 25.60 8.85 -32.61
N LYS A 382 26.67 9.58 -32.91
CA LYS A 382 27.09 10.74 -32.09
C LYS A 382 26.01 11.81 -31.94
N SER A 383 25.18 11.99 -32.98
CA SER A 383 24.04 12.92 -32.93
C SER A 383 23.03 12.56 -31.87
N ASP A 384 22.83 11.28 -31.64
CA ASP A 384 21.81 10.76 -30.71
C ASP A 384 22.28 10.89 -29.25
N LEU A 385 23.57 11.12 -29.01
CA LEU A 385 24.17 11.40 -27.71
C LEU A 385 24.19 12.89 -27.35
N SER A 386 23.69 13.75 -28.23
CA SER A 386 23.72 15.22 -28.05
C SER A 386 22.32 15.75 -27.69
N GLY A 387 22.28 16.68 -26.74
CA GLY A 387 21.04 17.37 -26.36
C GLY A 387 20.07 16.52 -25.53
N LEU A 388 20.53 15.39 -24.99
CA LEU A 388 19.74 14.52 -24.12
C LEU A 388 19.28 15.28 -22.87
N THR A 389 18.05 15.01 -22.43
CA THR A 389 17.47 15.63 -21.25
C THR A 389 17.03 14.57 -20.26
N LEU A 390 17.63 14.58 -19.07
CA LEU A 390 17.20 13.81 -17.92
C LEU A 390 16.11 14.58 -17.18
N TYR A 391 14.91 14.05 -17.20
CA TYR A 391 13.80 14.60 -16.43
C TYR A 391 13.88 14.14 -14.97
N VAL A 392 13.63 15.05 -14.04
CA VAL A 392 13.69 14.79 -12.60
C VAL A 392 12.44 15.36 -11.91
N PRO A 393 11.93 14.73 -10.82
CA PRO A 393 10.87 15.32 -10.04
C PRO A 393 11.33 16.61 -9.36
N ASP A 394 10.38 17.42 -8.88
CA ASP A 394 10.65 18.65 -8.13
C ASP A 394 10.93 18.32 -6.64
N ASP A 395 12.05 17.65 -6.41
CA ASP A 395 12.57 17.26 -5.10
C ASP A 395 14.06 17.64 -5.02
N ASP A 396 14.42 18.49 -4.05
CA ASP A 396 15.77 19.03 -3.95
C ASP A 396 16.82 17.95 -3.67
N ALA A 397 16.52 16.95 -2.81
CA ALA A 397 17.45 15.88 -2.50
C ALA A 397 17.74 14.98 -3.70
N ILE A 398 16.69 14.64 -4.45
CA ILE A 398 16.83 13.85 -5.70
C ILE A 398 17.63 14.64 -6.73
N VAL A 399 17.34 15.93 -6.89
CA VAL A 399 18.04 16.79 -7.87
C VAL A 399 19.51 16.95 -7.53
N GLU A 400 19.86 17.12 -6.24
CA GLU A 400 21.25 17.21 -5.78
C GLU A 400 22.00 15.91 -6.08
N TYR A 401 21.45 14.76 -5.63
CA TYR A 401 22.04 13.45 -5.89
C TYR A 401 22.25 13.16 -7.39
N ILE A 402 21.24 13.44 -8.21
CA ILE A 402 21.31 13.23 -9.66
C ILE A 402 22.30 14.18 -10.33
N SER A 403 22.49 15.38 -9.80
CA SER A 403 23.50 16.32 -10.31
C SER A 403 24.90 15.76 -10.11
N ASP A 404 25.18 15.12 -8.97
CA ASP A 404 26.45 14.46 -8.70
C ASP A 404 26.66 13.23 -9.61
N VAL A 405 25.63 12.44 -9.83
CA VAL A 405 25.65 11.32 -10.78
C VAL A 405 25.96 11.82 -12.20
N ALA A 406 25.33 12.91 -12.64
CA ALA A 406 25.59 13.50 -13.95
C ALA A 406 27.02 14.05 -14.08
N GLN A 407 27.59 14.62 -13.01
CA GLN A 407 28.99 15.02 -12.97
C GLN A 407 29.94 13.82 -13.11
N GLN A 408 29.63 12.68 -12.49
CA GLN A 408 30.40 11.44 -12.66
C GLN A 408 30.35 10.96 -14.11
N TRP A 409 29.19 10.96 -14.75
CA TRP A 409 29.06 10.63 -16.19
C TRP A 409 29.88 11.56 -17.07
N GLN A 410 29.84 12.86 -16.80
CA GLN A 410 30.67 13.83 -17.53
C GLN A 410 32.16 13.57 -17.32
N ALA A 411 32.59 13.41 -16.08
CA ALA A 411 34.01 13.24 -15.74
C ALA A 411 34.63 11.93 -16.26
N LYS A 412 33.86 10.84 -16.19
CA LYS A 412 34.36 9.50 -16.51
C LYS A 412 34.15 9.10 -17.97
N LEU A 413 33.03 9.49 -18.58
CA LEU A 413 32.62 9.06 -19.92
C LEU A 413 32.54 10.20 -20.93
N ASN A 414 32.77 11.46 -20.51
CA ASN A 414 32.49 12.65 -21.33
C ASN A 414 31.04 12.65 -21.86
N PHE A 415 30.10 12.07 -21.07
CA PHE A 415 28.68 12.02 -21.39
C PHE A 415 27.96 13.20 -20.74
N TYR A 416 27.21 13.95 -21.54
CA TYR A 416 26.54 15.19 -21.14
C TYR A 416 25.01 15.04 -21.28
N CYS A 417 24.28 15.48 -20.29
CA CYS A 417 22.83 15.64 -20.38
C CYS A 417 22.36 16.91 -19.68
N ASN A 418 21.21 17.44 -20.11
CA ASN A 418 20.53 18.52 -19.41
C ASN A 418 19.66 17.91 -18.31
N ILE A 419 19.70 18.46 -17.11
CA ILE A 419 18.76 18.09 -16.03
C ILE A 419 17.59 19.08 -16.08
N LYS A 420 16.36 18.54 -16.17
CA LYS A 420 15.14 19.34 -16.19
C LYS A 420 14.18 18.90 -15.10
N ARG A 421 13.98 19.79 -14.12
CA ARG A 421 12.96 19.63 -13.07
C ARG A 421 11.56 19.77 -13.66
N LEU A 422 10.64 18.96 -13.19
CA LEU A 422 9.23 18.94 -13.58
C LEU A 422 8.34 19.05 -12.34
N SER A 423 7.33 19.91 -12.40
CA SER A 423 6.26 19.89 -11.41
C SER A 423 5.56 18.51 -11.38
N VAL A 424 4.87 18.17 -10.27
CA VAL A 424 4.21 16.87 -10.11
C VAL A 424 3.33 16.52 -11.30
N SER A 425 2.49 17.46 -11.76
CA SER A 425 1.58 17.21 -12.89
C SER A 425 2.29 17.04 -14.24
N GLU A 426 3.40 17.77 -14.47
CA GLU A 426 4.21 17.61 -15.68
C GLU A 426 5.00 16.31 -15.65
N TYR A 427 5.53 15.93 -14.48
CA TYR A 427 6.27 14.70 -14.28
C TYR A 427 5.40 13.48 -14.59
N GLU A 428 4.21 13.39 -14.01
CA GLU A 428 3.28 12.30 -14.28
C GLU A 428 2.90 12.21 -15.77
N LYS A 429 2.67 13.36 -16.41
CA LYS A 429 2.34 13.41 -17.83
C LYS A 429 3.49 12.91 -18.70
N VAL A 430 4.74 13.31 -18.42
CA VAL A 430 5.93 12.87 -19.16
C VAL A 430 6.12 11.36 -18.95
N LEU A 431 6.09 10.88 -17.70
CA LEU A 431 6.27 9.47 -17.37
C LEU A 431 5.22 8.59 -18.08
N LYS A 432 3.94 8.90 -17.92
CA LYS A 432 2.82 8.12 -18.52
C LYS A 432 2.80 8.16 -20.05
N SER A 433 3.32 9.23 -20.65
CA SER A 433 3.38 9.35 -22.14
C SER A 433 4.50 8.53 -22.76
N GLY A 434 5.54 8.16 -22.00
CA GLY A 434 6.77 7.55 -22.53
C GLY A 434 7.61 8.50 -23.41
N ASN A 435 7.29 9.81 -23.44
CA ASN A 435 8.00 10.80 -24.26
C ASN A 435 9.25 11.33 -23.53
N PHE A 436 10.19 10.47 -23.27
CA PHE A 436 11.48 10.79 -22.67
C PHE A 436 12.54 9.84 -23.23
N ASP A 437 13.80 10.28 -23.23
CA ASP A 437 14.94 9.39 -23.44
C ASP A 437 15.28 8.66 -22.14
N PHE A 438 15.37 9.41 -21.03
CA PHE A 438 15.54 8.88 -19.68
C PHE A 438 14.95 9.85 -18.65
N ILE A 439 14.53 9.30 -17.52
CA ILE A 439 13.83 10.00 -16.44
C ILE A 439 14.24 9.40 -15.09
N VAL A 440 14.32 10.22 -14.06
CA VAL A 440 14.40 9.70 -12.69
C VAL A 440 13.00 9.30 -12.27
N ALA A 441 12.80 8.01 -12.04
CA ALA A 441 11.51 7.45 -11.69
C ALA A 441 11.59 6.69 -10.37
N ASP A 442 10.48 6.63 -9.66
CA ASP A 442 10.33 5.77 -8.50
C ASP A 442 9.65 4.45 -8.85
N ILE A 443 10.07 3.42 -8.16
CA ILE A 443 9.40 2.11 -8.10
C ILE A 443 8.91 1.91 -6.69
N SER A 444 7.61 1.64 -6.55
CA SER A 444 6.95 1.35 -5.27
C SER A 444 5.98 0.19 -5.41
N GLY A 445 5.84 -0.62 -4.37
CA GLY A 445 4.91 -1.75 -4.34
C GLY A 445 3.54 -1.33 -3.81
N SER A 446 2.47 -1.83 -4.41
CA SER A 446 1.09 -1.65 -3.93
C SER A 446 0.67 -2.68 -2.87
N PHE A 447 1.50 -3.70 -2.64
CA PHE A 447 1.39 -4.69 -1.58
C PHE A 447 2.76 -5.26 -1.27
N ASN A 448 2.93 -5.88 -0.10
CA ASN A 448 4.22 -6.37 0.38
C ASN A 448 4.64 -7.66 -0.34
N SER A 449 5.26 -7.50 -1.51
CA SER A 449 5.79 -8.61 -2.32
C SER A 449 6.79 -8.09 -3.34
N PRO A 450 7.86 -8.83 -3.68
CA PRO A 450 8.77 -8.52 -4.78
C PRO A 450 8.04 -8.34 -6.13
N TYR A 451 6.98 -9.09 -6.36
CA TYR A 451 6.15 -8.97 -7.54
C TYR A 451 5.62 -7.55 -7.75
N ALA A 452 5.17 -6.89 -6.69
CA ALA A 452 4.59 -5.55 -6.79
C ALA A 452 5.60 -4.52 -7.35
N TYR A 453 6.89 -4.69 -7.09
CA TYR A 453 7.96 -3.83 -7.61
C TYR A 453 8.37 -4.21 -9.03
N LEU A 454 8.58 -5.51 -9.28
CA LEU A 454 9.12 -6.01 -10.52
C LEU A 454 8.08 -6.04 -11.65
N SER A 455 6.79 -6.12 -11.35
CA SER A 455 5.70 -6.12 -12.33
C SER A 455 5.68 -4.89 -13.25
N SER A 456 6.29 -3.77 -12.82
CA SER A 456 6.48 -2.56 -13.63
C SER A 456 7.35 -2.79 -14.86
N PHE A 457 8.08 -3.90 -14.94
CA PHE A 457 8.96 -4.24 -16.06
C PHE A 457 8.41 -5.40 -16.94
N LEU A 458 7.25 -5.97 -16.60
CA LEU A 458 6.61 -6.98 -17.45
C LEU A 458 6.33 -6.42 -18.84
N SER A 459 6.58 -7.21 -19.88
CA SER A 459 6.41 -6.80 -21.28
C SER A 459 4.99 -6.28 -21.59
N THR A 460 3.98 -6.79 -20.87
CA THR A 460 2.57 -6.41 -20.98
C THR A 460 2.08 -5.54 -19.80
N GLY A 461 2.99 -5.17 -18.87
CA GLY A 461 2.64 -4.41 -17.67
C GLY A 461 2.17 -2.99 -17.99
N SER A 462 1.08 -2.55 -17.41
CA SER A 462 0.54 -1.19 -17.59
C SER A 462 1.46 -0.11 -17.01
N GLY A 463 2.36 -0.46 -16.08
CA GLY A 463 3.40 0.41 -15.50
C GLY A 463 4.72 0.43 -16.27
N ASN A 464 4.83 -0.31 -17.38
CA ASN A 464 6.07 -0.37 -18.17
C ASN A 464 6.26 0.85 -19.07
N TYR A 465 6.66 1.95 -18.48
CA TYR A 465 6.94 3.20 -19.21
C TYR A 465 8.27 3.20 -19.97
N SER A 466 9.16 2.25 -19.66
CA SER A 466 10.47 2.11 -20.32
C SER A 466 10.39 1.49 -21.72
N GLY A 467 9.27 0.83 -22.03
CA GLY A 467 9.13 0.03 -23.24
C GLY A 467 10.00 -1.24 -23.24
N TYR A 468 10.50 -1.66 -22.07
CA TYR A 468 11.24 -2.89 -21.86
C TYR A 468 10.39 -4.10 -22.24
N GLY A 469 10.99 -5.07 -22.92
CA GLY A 469 10.36 -6.33 -23.26
C GLY A 469 11.42 -7.42 -23.24
N ASN A 470 11.22 -8.39 -22.36
CA ASN A 470 12.14 -9.51 -22.19
C ASN A 470 11.37 -10.76 -21.77
N SER A 471 11.26 -11.74 -22.68
CA SER A 471 10.54 -12.99 -22.44
C SER A 471 11.16 -13.85 -21.32
N ASP A 472 12.48 -13.75 -21.09
CA ASP A 472 13.14 -14.50 -20.02
C ASP A 472 12.77 -13.88 -18.66
N PHE A 473 12.69 -12.53 -18.58
CA PHE A 473 12.19 -11.84 -17.41
C PHE A 473 10.73 -12.21 -17.12
N ASP A 474 9.86 -12.15 -18.13
CA ASP A 474 8.44 -12.49 -17.97
C ASP A 474 8.27 -13.93 -17.47
N ALA A 475 9.05 -14.88 -18.02
CA ALA A 475 9.05 -16.28 -17.59
C ALA A 475 9.59 -16.47 -16.17
N LEU A 476 10.60 -15.68 -15.74
CA LEU A 476 11.09 -15.71 -14.36
C LEU A 476 10.02 -15.22 -13.39
N MET A 477 9.31 -14.13 -13.74
CA MET A 477 8.22 -13.59 -12.92
C MET A 477 7.08 -14.61 -12.75
N GLU A 478 6.64 -15.26 -13.84
CA GLU A 478 5.61 -16.29 -13.80
C GLU A 478 6.02 -17.49 -12.93
N ARG A 479 7.27 -17.94 -13.08
CA ARG A 479 7.82 -19.04 -12.28
C ARG A 479 7.97 -18.66 -10.81
N ALA A 480 8.36 -17.42 -10.50
CA ALA A 480 8.51 -16.93 -9.14
C ALA A 480 7.15 -16.92 -8.40
N GLU A 481 6.09 -16.48 -9.09
CA GLU A 481 4.73 -16.52 -8.52
C GLU A 481 4.24 -17.95 -8.27
N SER A 482 4.66 -18.91 -9.11
CA SER A 482 4.22 -20.31 -9.03
C SER A 482 5.20 -21.25 -8.32
N ALA A 483 6.22 -20.69 -7.64
CA ALA A 483 7.20 -21.48 -6.90
C ALA A 483 6.58 -22.14 -5.65
N ALA A 484 7.05 -23.36 -5.35
CA ALA A 484 6.49 -24.14 -4.25
C ALA A 484 6.94 -23.65 -2.86
N THR A 485 8.09 -22.97 -2.78
CA THR A 485 8.64 -22.45 -1.52
C THR A 485 9.05 -20.97 -1.64
N ALA A 486 9.15 -20.29 -0.50
CA ALA A 486 9.57 -18.90 -0.46
C ALA A 486 11.02 -18.71 -0.96
N GLU A 487 11.92 -19.65 -0.65
CA GLU A 487 13.32 -19.61 -1.08
C GLU A 487 13.44 -19.74 -2.61
N GLU A 488 12.70 -20.67 -3.23
CA GLU A 488 12.66 -20.82 -4.69
C GLU A 488 12.09 -19.56 -5.34
N SER A 489 11.00 -19.05 -4.82
CA SER A 489 10.36 -17.82 -5.27
C SER A 489 11.32 -16.64 -5.17
N ALA A 490 12.01 -16.46 -4.02
CA ALA A 490 12.99 -15.40 -3.81
C ALA A 490 14.14 -15.45 -4.81
N GLU A 491 14.71 -16.64 -5.08
CA GLU A 491 15.79 -16.79 -6.05
C GLU A 491 15.33 -16.44 -7.48
N LEU A 492 14.11 -16.81 -7.86
CA LEU A 492 13.56 -16.50 -9.18
C LEU A 492 13.25 -15.00 -9.34
N TYR A 493 12.68 -14.35 -8.31
CA TYR A 493 12.52 -12.89 -8.30
C TYR A 493 13.85 -12.18 -8.34
N PHE A 494 14.87 -12.69 -7.64
CA PHE A 494 16.20 -12.12 -7.68
C PHE A 494 16.81 -12.21 -9.09
N GLN A 495 16.69 -13.33 -9.78
CA GLN A 495 17.13 -13.48 -11.18
C GLN A 495 16.38 -12.53 -12.12
N ALA A 496 15.08 -12.33 -11.90
CA ALA A 496 14.31 -11.34 -12.64
C ALA A 496 14.83 -9.92 -12.37
N GLU A 497 15.08 -9.56 -11.13
CA GLU A 497 15.66 -8.27 -10.74
C GLU A 497 17.04 -8.05 -11.37
N GLU A 498 17.93 -9.06 -11.34
CA GLU A 498 19.24 -9.02 -12.03
C GLU A 498 19.10 -8.81 -13.54
N THR A 499 18.06 -9.35 -14.16
CA THR A 499 17.81 -9.17 -15.60
C THR A 499 17.52 -7.70 -15.90
N VAL A 500 16.73 -7.02 -15.08
CA VAL A 500 16.43 -5.58 -15.23
C VAL A 500 17.67 -4.74 -14.97
N THR A 501 18.28 -4.89 -13.80
CA THR A 501 19.47 -4.11 -13.40
C THR A 501 20.67 -4.39 -14.29
N GLY A 502 20.89 -5.67 -14.66
CA GLY A 502 21.99 -6.10 -15.52
C GLY A 502 21.91 -5.55 -16.93
N THR A 503 20.70 -5.29 -17.46
CA THR A 503 20.53 -4.60 -18.76
C THR A 503 20.58 -3.07 -18.63
N GLY A 504 20.64 -2.56 -17.41
CA GLY A 504 20.69 -1.13 -17.09
C GLY A 504 19.40 -0.38 -17.46
N VAL A 505 18.27 -1.07 -17.68
CA VAL A 505 17.01 -0.38 -18.03
C VAL A 505 16.51 0.46 -16.86
N PHE A 506 16.78 0.03 -15.64
CA PHE A 506 16.63 0.81 -14.43
C PHE A 506 17.91 0.75 -13.61
N ILE A 507 18.40 1.91 -13.19
CA ILE A 507 19.56 2.02 -12.31
C ILE A 507 19.06 2.47 -10.94
N PRO A 508 18.91 1.58 -9.93
CA PRO A 508 18.49 1.98 -8.60
C PRO A 508 19.54 2.87 -7.95
N LEU A 509 19.12 3.96 -7.32
CA LEU A 509 20.01 4.98 -6.75
C LEU A 509 19.72 5.29 -5.30
N LEU A 510 18.47 5.58 -4.95
CA LEU A 510 18.05 6.02 -3.63
C LEU A 510 16.83 5.23 -3.17
N SER A 511 16.84 4.82 -1.90
CA SER A 511 15.66 4.41 -1.18
C SER A 511 15.11 5.62 -0.42
N GLN A 512 13.80 5.83 -0.45
CA GLN A 512 13.14 6.93 0.23
C GLN A 512 12.26 6.39 1.36
N SER A 513 12.46 6.92 2.56
CA SER A 513 11.56 6.70 3.69
C SER A 513 10.34 7.60 3.58
N GLU A 514 9.18 7.03 3.90
CA GLU A 514 7.92 7.70 4.13
C GLU A 514 7.55 7.56 5.60
N TYR A 515 7.07 8.62 6.20
CA TYR A 515 6.75 8.70 7.61
C TYR A 515 5.27 8.97 7.80
N ALA A 516 4.60 8.18 8.63
CA ALA A 516 3.28 8.49 9.16
C ALA A 516 3.44 9.04 10.57
N PHE A 517 3.21 10.34 10.74
CA PHE A 517 3.27 11.02 12.03
C PHE A 517 1.92 10.96 12.72
N PHE A 518 1.95 10.78 14.03
CA PHE A 518 0.76 10.70 14.88
C PHE A 518 0.66 11.92 15.79
N GLY A 519 -0.56 12.44 15.96
CA GLY A 519 -0.84 13.57 16.83
C GLY A 519 -0.44 13.30 18.29
N GLU A 520 -0.24 14.34 19.07
CA GLU A 520 0.13 14.24 20.49
C GLU A 520 -0.85 13.32 21.24
N ASP A 521 -0.30 12.47 22.10
CA ASP A 521 -1.05 11.52 22.92
C ASP A 521 -1.91 10.49 22.15
N CYS A 522 -1.74 10.37 20.84
CA CYS A 522 -2.37 9.33 20.02
C CYS A 522 -1.56 8.02 20.06
N ARG A 523 -2.24 6.88 20.24
CA ARG A 523 -1.65 5.54 20.29
C ARG A 523 -2.53 4.55 19.54
N GLY A 524 -1.97 3.44 19.07
CA GLY A 524 -2.72 2.34 18.47
C GLY A 524 -3.28 2.65 17.08
N ILE A 525 -2.77 3.67 16.41
CA ILE A 525 -3.03 3.94 15.00
C ILE A 525 -2.06 3.10 14.18
N VAL A 526 -2.56 2.37 13.19
CA VAL A 526 -1.76 1.51 12.32
C VAL A 526 -1.69 2.13 10.92
N TYR A 527 -0.49 2.34 10.42
CA TYR A 527 -0.25 2.74 9.03
C TYR A 527 0.25 1.56 8.21
N ASN A 528 -0.43 1.25 7.11
CA ASN A 528 0.04 0.28 6.13
C ASN A 528 0.72 1.01 4.97
N PRO A 529 2.06 0.95 4.84
CA PRO A 529 2.80 1.74 3.87
C PRO A 529 2.61 1.26 2.42
N PHE A 530 2.17 0.02 2.21
CA PHE A 530 1.95 -0.53 0.88
C PHE A 530 0.58 -0.13 0.31
N SER A 531 -0.49 -0.34 1.08
CA SER A 531 -1.83 0.13 0.70
C SER A 531 -2.01 1.62 0.93
N LYS A 532 -1.10 2.25 1.67
CA LYS A 532 -1.15 3.66 2.12
C LYS A 532 -2.42 3.98 2.90
N THR A 533 -2.83 3.05 3.75
CA THR A 533 -4.06 3.17 4.53
C THR A 533 -3.77 3.30 6.02
N VAL A 534 -4.60 4.08 6.71
CA VAL A 534 -4.54 4.29 8.16
C VAL A 534 -5.73 3.60 8.81
N VAL A 535 -5.47 2.73 9.78
CA VAL A 535 -6.49 1.98 10.52
C VAL A 535 -6.55 2.49 11.96
N PHE A 536 -7.76 2.86 12.40
CA PHE A 536 -7.99 3.50 13.70
C PHE A 536 -8.68 2.60 14.73
N ARG A 537 -8.90 1.32 14.45
CA ARG A 537 -9.65 0.41 15.32
C ARG A 537 -9.20 0.48 16.79
N GLU A 538 -7.90 0.40 17.02
CA GLU A 538 -7.29 0.38 18.35
C GLU A 538 -6.76 1.75 18.79
N ALA A 539 -7.10 2.80 18.05
CA ALA A 539 -6.60 4.14 18.32
C ALA A 539 -7.18 4.71 19.64
N LYS A 540 -6.31 5.36 20.43
CA LYS A 540 -6.63 6.05 21.68
C LYS A 540 -5.98 7.41 21.68
N LYS A 541 -6.62 8.39 22.34
CA LYS A 541 -6.04 9.71 22.62
C LYS A 541 -6.14 9.98 24.13
N PHE A 542 -5.01 10.24 24.80
CA PHE A 542 -4.89 10.43 26.22
C PHE A 542 -4.93 11.90 26.66
#